data_96fa4eccef7b5857363bc1e7a29e24e4
#
_entry.id   96fa4eccef7b5857363bc1e7a29e24e4
#
_cell.length_a   1.000
_cell.length_b   1.000
_cell.length_c   1.000
_cell.angle_alpha   90.00
_cell.angle_beta   90.00
_cell.angle_gamma   90.00
#
_symmetry.space_group_name_H-M   'P 1'
#
loop_
_entity.id
_entity.type
_entity.pdbx_description
1 polymer ?
#
loop_
_entity_poly.entity_id
_entity_poly.type
_entity_poly.pdbx_seq_one_letter_code
_entity_poly.pdbx_strand_id
1 'polypeptide(L)'
;MQMPFLPVNQSDLNKRGWTALDIILISGDAYIDHPAFAAAIIGRTLEAAGFKVGIIAQPDWKNDSDFTVLGEPRLFFGITSGNMDSMVNHYTAQRKLRNNDAYSPDGVTGKRPDRAVIIYTNILKRLFKGVPIVIGGIESSLRRIAHYDFWQDKVRNSILADSKADILLYGMGERPVTDLAVLLQQGNPVSSIQNLPSSVVFSSTPPTNEDIILPEAEKCSAKDTFYQMTRQFEDNYRTKTIFQKNAGRWLKHNPPAKPLTTKEMDTIYALPFEYKPHPVYTGQKIPAYEQIKESITSHRGCYGGCNFCAIACHQGRNIQSRSEKSLLQEAQKHTGTISDVGGPTVNMYASFCRLGFPETCKRNSCLVPDVCPNLQINHSIQVKLLDKISNLPNIKHLFIASGIRYDMAINDESYIEAIATKYTGGRLKLAPEHSVPKVLRLMNKPQIDIFEQFCKKFYFYTQKAGLKRQIIPYIIIGHPGTNMDDALELHYWLRKNKLSVEQVQEFTPTPMTISTCMYYTGLDYETGEPIHIPKPSEIRRQKELIINRTTMKLTGTSTIRKNDILVVQKFR
;
A
#
# COMPACT_ATOMS: atom_id res chain seq x y z
N MET A 1 13.69 -27.43 21.14
CA MET A 1 13.10 -26.12 21.52
C MET A 1 13.06 -25.26 20.27
N GLN A 2 11.87 -24.85 19.80
CA GLN A 2 11.76 -24.00 18.61
C GLN A 2 12.35 -22.63 18.94
N MET A 3 13.31 -22.18 18.13
CA MET A 3 13.93 -20.86 18.34
C MET A 3 12.92 -19.76 18.00
N PRO A 4 12.80 -18.72 18.82
CA PRO A 4 11.71 -17.75 18.70
C PRO A 4 11.75 -16.92 17.40
N PHE A 5 12.95 -16.59 16.88
CA PHE A 5 13.11 -15.80 15.65
C PHE A 5 13.67 -16.62 14.52
N LEU A 6 13.44 -16.21 13.26
CA LEU A 6 14.17 -16.74 12.12
C LEU A 6 15.65 -16.33 12.19
N PRO A 7 16.58 -17.18 11.72
CA PRO A 7 18.01 -16.89 11.77
C PRO A 7 18.41 -15.62 11.01
N VAL A 8 19.29 -14.82 11.60
CA VAL A 8 19.89 -13.64 10.98
C VAL A 8 21.42 -13.71 10.89
N ASN A 9 22.03 -14.73 11.51
CA ASN A 9 23.47 -14.95 11.54
C ASN A 9 23.82 -16.43 11.74
N GLN A 10 25.10 -16.76 11.65
CA GLN A 10 25.59 -18.14 11.77
C GLN A 10 25.36 -18.75 13.16
N SER A 11 25.38 -17.93 14.23
CA SER A 11 25.07 -18.41 15.58
C SER A 11 23.64 -18.93 15.70
N ASP A 12 22.69 -18.26 15.05
CA ASP A 12 21.28 -18.68 15.07
C ASP A 12 21.06 -19.97 14.27
N LEU A 13 21.81 -20.17 13.15
CA LEU A 13 21.82 -21.44 12.41
C LEU A 13 22.33 -22.57 13.28
N ASN A 14 23.45 -22.37 13.96
CA ASN A 14 24.08 -23.39 14.83
C ASN A 14 23.14 -23.80 15.98
N LYS A 15 22.42 -22.84 16.59
CA LYS A 15 21.42 -23.12 17.64
C LYS A 15 20.24 -23.96 17.13
N ARG A 16 19.91 -23.85 15.83
CA ARG A 16 18.87 -24.68 15.18
C ARG A 16 19.42 -26.02 14.66
N GLY A 17 20.71 -26.25 14.73
CA GLY A 17 21.37 -27.40 14.11
C GLY A 17 21.32 -27.41 12.59
N TRP A 18 21.26 -26.22 11.97
CA TRP A 18 21.19 -26.04 10.53
C TRP A 18 22.56 -25.69 9.96
N THR A 19 22.99 -26.42 8.95
CA THR A 19 24.24 -26.18 8.22
C THR A 19 24.04 -25.36 6.95
N ALA A 20 22.82 -25.33 6.43
CA ALA A 20 22.43 -24.57 5.25
C ALA A 20 20.97 -24.18 5.32
N LEU A 21 20.62 -23.13 4.58
CA LEU A 21 19.27 -22.64 4.39
C LEU A 21 18.72 -23.04 3.02
N ASP A 22 17.41 -23.18 2.93
CA ASP A 22 16.73 -23.36 1.65
C ASP A 22 16.51 -22.00 0.97
N ILE A 23 16.14 -21.00 1.78
CA ILE A 23 15.75 -19.67 1.29
C ILE A 23 16.35 -18.60 2.22
N ILE A 24 16.89 -17.55 1.63
CA ILE A 24 17.34 -16.35 2.37
C ILE A 24 16.56 -15.15 1.87
N LEU A 25 15.88 -14.46 2.80
CA LEU A 25 15.13 -13.25 2.51
C LEU A 25 15.98 -12.02 2.80
N ILE A 26 16.09 -11.12 1.81
CA ILE A 26 16.75 -9.82 1.95
C ILE A 26 15.69 -8.73 2.07
N SER A 27 15.74 -7.96 3.14
CA SER A 27 14.76 -6.90 3.41
C SER A 27 15.42 -5.54 3.55
N GLY A 28 14.79 -4.51 2.96
CA GLY A 28 15.16 -3.12 3.20
C GLY A 28 14.71 -2.58 4.57
N ASP A 29 13.85 -3.30 5.29
CA ASP A 29 13.39 -2.97 6.64
C ASP A 29 14.20 -3.73 7.69
N ALA A 30 14.29 -3.18 8.90
CA ALA A 30 14.72 -3.93 10.08
C ALA A 30 13.83 -5.17 10.30
N TYR A 31 14.39 -6.24 10.86
CA TYR A 31 13.64 -7.45 11.14
C TYR A 31 12.78 -7.32 12.40
N ILE A 32 11.49 -7.23 12.16
CA ILE A 32 10.43 -7.27 13.18
C ILE A 32 9.62 -8.52 12.91
N ASP A 33 9.58 -9.44 13.87
CA ASP A 33 8.83 -10.70 13.74
C ASP A 33 7.35 -10.48 14.07
N HIS A 34 6.66 -9.84 13.13
CA HIS A 34 5.26 -9.44 13.26
C HIS A 34 4.55 -9.63 11.91
N PRO A 35 3.28 -10.09 11.87
CA PRO A 35 2.56 -10.38 10.63
C PRO A 35 2.29 -9.14 9.74
N ALA A 36 2.50 -7.93 10.25
CA ALA A 36 2.43 -6.70 9.47
C ALA A 36 3.73 -6.38 8.70
N PHE A 37 4.80 -7.18 8.86
CA PHE A 37 6.08 -6.97 8.19
C PHE A 37 6.36 -8.05 7.15
N ALA A 38 6.69 -7.61 5.92
CA ALA A 38 6.82 -8.47 4.76
C ALA A 38 7.80 -9.64 4.95
N ALA A 39 9.02 -9.38 5.46
CA ALA A 39 10.02 -10.42 5.65
C ALA A 39 9.58 -11.46 6.69
N ALA A 40 8.92 -11.03 7.77
CA ALA A 40 8.44 -11.92 8.82
C ALA A 40 7.32 -12.83 8.31
N ILE A 41 6.29 -12.25 7.68
CA ILE A 41 5.14 -13.05 7.25
C ILE A 41 5.51 -14.05 6.15
N ILE A 42 6.32 -13.64 5.18
CA ILE A 42 6.81 -14.53 4.12
C ILE A 42 7.75 -15.59 4.71
N GLY A 43 8.68 -15.21 5.58
CA GLY A 43 9.60 -16.14 6.22
C GLY A 43 8.88 -17.19 7.07
N ARG A 44 7.93 -16.77 7.90
CA ARG A 44 7.11 -17.68 8.72
C ARG A 44 6.22 -18.60 7.88
N THR A 45 5.66 -18.08 6.77
CA THR A 45 4.87 -18.90 5.85
C THR A 45 5.71 -19.99 5.21
N LEU A 46 6.91 -19.66 4.76
CA LEU A 46 7.86 -20.63 4.18
C LEU A 46 8.37 -21.62 5.23
N GLU A 47 8.69 -21.16 6.46
CA GLU A 47 9.08 -22.04 7.58
C GLU A 47 7.97 -23.04 7.91
N ALA A 48 6.71 -22.60 7.93
CA ALA A 48 5.54 -23.46 8.16
C ALA A 48 5.33 -24.47 7.01
N ALA A 49 5.77 -24.15 5.80
CA ALA A 49 5.79 -25.07 4.67
C ALA A 49 6.97 -26.06 4.69
N GLY A 50 7.82 -26.03 5.71
CA GLY A 50 8.93 -26.96 5.93
C GLY A 50 10.29 -26.51 5.40
N PHE A 51 10.41 -25.27 4.91
CA PHE A 51 11.68 -24.74 4.42
C PHE A 51 12.53 -24.13 5.54
N LYS A 52 13.85 -24.26 5.44
CA LYS A 52 14.81 -23.57 6.30
C LYS A 52 15.02 -22.16 5.79
N VAL A 53 14.53 -21.16 6.52
CA VAL A 53 14.53 -19.77 6.08
C VAL A 53 15.38 -18.89 7.00
N GLY A 54 16.20 -18.01 6.40
CA GLY A 54 16.93 -16.97 7.11
C GLY A 54 16.59 -15.59 6.60
N ILE A 55 16.89 -14.55 7.38
CA ILE A 55 16.62 -13.15 7.04
C ILE A 55 17.90 -12.33 7.15
N ILE A 56 18.25 -11.61 6.09
CA ILE A 56 19.25 -10.54 6.10
C ILE A 56 18.47 -9.21 6.00
N ALA A 57 18.41 -8.51 7.12
CA ALA A 57 17.65 -7.28 7.25
C ALA A 57 18.57 -6.06 7.19
N GLN A 58 18.27 -5.12 6.28
CA GLN A 58 19.04 -3.89 6.06
C GLN A 58 20.55 -4.13 5.93
N PRO A 59 21.01 -5.03 5.01
CA PRO A 59 22.45 -5.22 4.80
C PRO A 59 23.10 -3.90 4.39
N ASP A 60 24.31 -3.64 4.84
CA ASP A 60 25.09 -2.52 4.32
C ASP A 60 25.43 -2.78 2.85
N TRP A 61 24.68 -2.15 1.98
CA TRP A 61 24.79 -2.30 0.52
C TRP A 61 26.11 -1.81 -0.07
N LYS A 62 26.97 -1.23 0.75
CA LYS A 62 28.36 -0.83 0.41
C LYS A 62 29.37 -1.89 0.79
N ASN A 63 28.93 -2.95 1.51
CA ASN A 63 29.79 -3.99 2.03
C ASN A 63 29.23 -5.40 1.70
N ASP A 64 29.99 -6.17 0.94
CA ASP A 64 29.60 -7.52 0.50
C ASP A 64 29.43 -8.52 1.66
N SER A 65 30.14 -8.32 2.77
CA SER A 65 30.12 -9.26 3.92
C SER A 65 28.73 -9.46 4.49
N ASP A 66 27.90 -8.41 4.51
CA ASP A 66 26.56 -8.50 5.07
C ASP A 66 25.64 -9.41 4.24
N PHE A 67 25.90 -9.49 2.92
CA PHE A 67 25.13 -10.37 2.04
C PHE A 67 25.56 -11.84 2.11
N THR A 68 26.72 -12.14 2.68
CA THR A 68 27.28 -13.49 2.77
C THR A 68 27.15 -14.13 4.16
N VAL A 69 26.62 -13.38 5.14
CA VAL A 69 26.57 -13.79 6.56
C VAL A 69 25.82 -15.10 6.81
N LEU A 70 24.85 -15.45 5.98
CA LEU A 70 24.07 -16.69 6.05
C LEU A 70 24.49 -17.75 5.02
N GLY A 71 25.49 -17.45 4.18
CA GLY A 71 25.95 -18.32 3.10
C GLY A 71 25.03 -18.33 1.89
N GLU A 72 25.05 -19.41 1.12
CA GLU A 72 24.30 -19.61 -0.10
C GLU A 72 23.03 -20.44 0.18
N PRO A 73 21.83 -19.99 -0.24
CA PRO A 73 20.61 -20.79 -0.09
C PRO A 73 20.54 -21.89 -1.16
N ARG A 74 19.93 -23.02 -0.82
CA ARG A 74 19.75 -24.14 -1.75
C ARG A 74 18.76 -23.88 -2.87
N LEU A 75 17.75 -23.00 -2.66
CA LEU A 75 16.69 -22.77 -3.61
C LEU A 75 16.75 -21.35 -4.22
N PHE A 76 16.67 -20.29 -3.40
CA PHE A 76 16.69 -18.92 -3.92
C PHE A 76 16.96 -17.87 -2.85
N PHE A 77 17.37 -16.69 -3.31
CA PHE A 77 17.27 -15.44 -2.54
C PHE A 77 15.93 -14.75 -2.84
N GLY A 78 15.16 -14.40 -1.80
CA GLY A 78 13.96 -13.59 -1.92
C GLY A 78 14.25 -12.14 -1.52
N ILE A 79 13.94 -11.16 -2.37
CA ILE A 79 14.32 -9.76 -2.16
C ILE A 79 13.09 -8.86 -2.11
N THR A 80 13.03 -7.99 -1.09
CA THR A 80 12.03 -6.93 -0.96
C THR A 80 12.65 -5.62 -0.49
N SER A 81 12.08 -4.50 -0.90
CA SER A 81 12.41 -3.19 -0.33
C SER A 81 11.93 -3.02 1.12
N GLY A 82 11.10 -3.93 1.62
CA GLY A 82 10.38 -3.83 2.88
C GLY A 82 8.92 -3.46 2.69
N ASN A 83 8.30 -2.88 3.72
CA ASN A 83 6.88 -2.50 3.73
C ASN A 83 6.57 -1.27 2.86
N MET A 84 7.59 -0.50 2.53
CA MET A 84 7.48 0.68 1.68
C MET A 84 8.35 0.55 0.42
N ASP A 85 7.89 1.19 -0.64
CA ASP A 85 8.74 1.47 -1.80
C ASP A 85 9.93 2.35 -1.37
N SER A 86 11.16 1.98 -1.77
CA SER A 86 12.36 2.67 -1.29
C SER A 86 12.39 4.14 -1.68
N MET A 87 11.94 4.49 -2.89
CA MET A 87 11.93 5.89 -3.35
C MET A 87 10.86 6.70 -2.60
N VAL A 88 9.66 6.15 -2.37
CA VAL A 88 8.59 6.79 -1.58
C VAL A 88 9.01 6.96 -0.13
N ASN A 89 9.77 6.00 0.41
CA ASN A 89 10.27 6.09 1.78
C ASN A 89 11.37 7.15 1.95
N HIS A 90 12.27 7.26 0.98
CA HIS A 90 13.41 8.17 1.07
C HIS A 90 13.07 9.62 0.76
N TYR A 91 12.14 9.86 -0.16
CA TYR A 91 11.90 11.19 -0.70
C TYR A 91 10.51 11.73 -0.38
N THR A 92 10.43 13.04 -0.22
CA THR A 92 9.17 13.78 -0.21
C THR A 92 8.61 13.91 -1.63
N ALA A 93 7.36 14.36 -1.76
CA ALA A 93 6.76 14.71 -3.05
C ALA A 93 7.54 15.81 -3.82
N GLN A 94 8.37 16.58 -3.12
CA GLN A 94 9.25 17.59 -3.71
C GLN A 94 10.67 17.06 -4.01
N ARG A 95 10.83 15.72 -4.04
CA ARG A 95 12.11 15.04 -4.30
C ARG A 95 13.23 15.38 -3.31
N LYS A 96 12.89 15.85 -2.09
CA LYS A 96 13.85 16.10 -1.01
C LYS A 96 13.99 14.84 -0.16
N LEU A 97 15.22 14.53 0.25
CA LEU A 97 15.48 13.44 1.20
C LEU A 97 14.72 13.68 2.51
N ARG A 98 14.15 12.63 3.06
CA ARG A 98 13.57 12.62 4.40
C ARG A 98 14.66 12.46 5.44
N ASN A 99 14.44 13.06 6.60
CA ASN A 99 15.39 13.01 7.72
C ASN A 99 15.16 11.80 8.64
N ASN A 100 14.16 10.95 8.32
CA ASN A 100 13.80 9.81 9.15
C ASN A 100 13.33 8.66 8.27
N ASP A 101 13.80 7.44 8.56
CA ASP A 101 13.28 6.18 8.03
C ASP A 101 12.59 5.41 9.16
N ALA A 102 11.26 5.39 9.16
CA ALA A 102 10.46 4.75 10.20
C ALA A 102 10.73 3.24 10.34
N TYR A 103 11.27 2.60 9.30
CA TYR A 103 11.54 1.16 9.27
C TYR A 103 12.99 0.79 9.64
N SER A 104 13.77 1.78 10.04
CA SER A 104 15.15 1.58 10.50
C SER A 104 15.27 1.77 12.00
N PRO A 105 16.24 1.11 12.67
CA PRO A 105 16.54 1.35 14.07
C PRO A 105 16.82 2.83 14.32
N ASP A 106 16.21 3.39 15.36
CA ASP A 106 16.27 4.81 15.76
C ASP A 106 15.87 5.80 14.65
N GLY A 107 15.18 5.32 13.62
CA GLY A 107 14.76 6.14 12.49
C GLY A 107 15.91 6.60 11.59
N VAL A 108 17.07 5.97 11.65
CA VAL A 108 18.27 6.38 10.89
C VAL A 108 18.05 6.15 9.39
N THR A 109 18.26 7.20 8.59
CA THR A 109 18.18 7.15 7.12
C THR A 109 19.46 6.58 6.49
N GLY A 110 19.35 6.14 5.21
CA GLY A 110 20.50 5.71 4.40
C GLY A 110 20.93 4.25 4.60
N LYS A 111 20.26 3.49 5.48
CA LYS A 111 20.51 2.03 5.59
C LYS A 111 19.96 1.26 4.40
N ARG A 112 18.86 1.70 3.84
CA ARG A 112 18.29 1.17 2.60
C ARG A 112 18.82 1.98 1.41
N PRO A 113 19.22 1.36 0.27
CA PRO A 113 19.57 2.11 -0.93
C PRO A 113 18.32 2.59 -1.68
N ASP A 114 18.50 3.58 -2.56
CA ASP A 114 17.52 3.90 -3.57
C ASP A 114 17.29 2.71 -4.51
N ARG A 115 16.01 2.41 -4.83
CA ARG A 115 15.64 1.24 -5.62
C ARG A 115 16.27 -0.06 -5.06
N ALA A 116 16.03 -0.29 -3.78
CA ALA A 116 16.66 -1.32 -2.99
C ALA A 116 16.63 -2.71 -3.67
N VAL A 117 15.51 -3.06 -4.28
CA VAL A 117 15.35 -4.34 -4.99
C VAL A 117 16.39 -4.49 -6.10
N ILE A 118 16.66 -3.43 -6.89
CA ILE A 118 17.65 -3.47 -7.98
C ILE A 118 19.06 -3.61 -7.41
N ILE A 119 19.41 -2.81 -6.41
CA ILE A 119 20.76 -2.80 -5.82
C ILE A 119 21.07 -4.15 -5.16
N TYR A 120 20.17 -4.66 -4.32
CA TYR A 120 20.35 -5.95 -3.64
C TYR A 120 20.46 -7.11 -4.65
N THR A 121 19.61 -7.11 -5.69
CA THR A 121 19.68 -8.12 -6.76
C THR A 121 21.03 -8.12 -7.46
N ASN A 122 21.54 -6.93 -7.84
CA ASN A 122 22.81 -6.83 -8.55
C ASN A 122 24.00 -7.31 -7.68
N ILE A 123 23.98 -7.01 -6.37
CA ILE A 123 25.01 -7.48 -5.44
C ILE A 123 24.97 -9.02 -5.36
N LEU A 124 23.79 -9.61 -5.13
CA LEU A 124 23.65 -11.07 -5.00
C LEU A 124 23.97 -11.80 -6.30
N LYS A 125 23.59 -11.29 -7.48
CA LYS A 125 23.97 -11.86 -8.79
C LYS A 125 25.49 -11.88 -8.99
N ARG A 126 26.21 -10.91 -8.44
CA ARG A 126 27.67 -10.87 -8.49
C ARG A 126 28.31 -11.85 -7.53
N LEU A 127 27.78 -11.96 -6.30
CA LEU A 127 28.34 -12.79 -5.24
C LEU A 127 27.99 -14.28 -5.41
N PHE A 128 26.76 -14.60 -5.81
CA PHE A 128 26.23 -15.96 -5.89
C PHE A 128 25.77 -16.27 -7.31
N LYS A 129 26.74 -16.70 -8.14
CA LYS A 129 26.45 -17.04 -9.54
C LYS A 129 25.63 -18.32 -9.62
N GLY A 130 24.53 -18.27 -10.37
CA GLY A 130 23.68 -19.44 -10.61
C GLY A 130 22.55 -19.64 -9.60
N VAL A 131 22.58 -18.96 -8.44
CA VAL A 131 21.47 -19.02 -7.48
C VAL A 131 20.29 -18.20 -7.98
N PRO A 132 19.06 -18.76 -8.01
CA PRO A 132 17.88 -18.05 -8.41
C PRO A 132 17.60 -16.83 -7.50
N ILE A 133 17.18 -15.72 -8.10
CA ILE A 133 16.76 -14.52 -7.37
C ILE A 133 15.31 -14.21 -7.67
N VAL A 134 14.50 -14.18 -6.60
CA VAL A 134 13.08 -13.89 -6.59
C VAL A 134 12.88 -12.48 -6.02
N ILE A 135 12.28 -11.59 -6.76
CA ILE A 135 11.94 -10.25 -6.26
C ILE A 135 10.45 -10.14 -5.96
N GLY A 136 10.09 -9.41 -4.90
CA GLY A 136 8.71 -9.28 -4.47
C GLY A 136 8.47 -8.04 -3.61
N GLY A 137 7.29 -7.99 -2.97
CA GLY A 137 6.86 -6.88 -2.14
C GLY A 137 6.34 -5.68 -2.94
N ILE A 138 6.13 -4.56 -2.22
CA ILE A 138 5.47 -3.37 -2.78
C ILE A 138 6.24 -2.75 -3.95
N GLU A 139 7.56 -2.56 -3.83
CA GLU A 139 8.38 -1.94 -4.86
C GLU A 139 8.35 -2.74 -6.18
N SER A 140 8.44 -4.07 -6.08
CA SER A 140 8.34 -4.96 -7.24
C SER A 140 6.95 -4.97 -7.84
N SER A 141 5.90 -5.01 -7.00
CA SER A 141 4.51 -4.98 -7.46
C SER A 141 4.19 -3.73 -8.26
N LEU A 142 4.69 -2.57 -7.84
CA LEU A 142 4.42 -1.28 -8.47
C LEU A 142 5.28 -1.01 -9.72
N ARG A 143 6.26 -1.86 -10.01
CA ARG A 143 7.18 -1.71 -11.16
C ARG A 143 7.25 -2.96 -12.03
N ARG A 144 6.18 -3.79 -12.02
CA ARG A 144 6.15 -5.10 -12.67
C ARG A 144 6.06 -5.06 -14.19
N ILE A 145 5.67 -3.91 -14.78
CA ILE A 145 5.71 -3.61 -16.22
C ILE A 145 6.43 -2.29 -16.44
N ALA A 146 6.49 -1.78 -17.68
CA ALA A 146 6.98 -0.43 -17.94
C ALA A 146 6.21 0.58 -17.09
N HIS A 147 6.91 1.54 -16.47
CA HIS A 147 6.33 2.45 -15.50
C HIS A 147 7.01 3.81 -15.54
N TYR A 148 6.26 4.88 -15.20
CA TYR A 148 6.84 6.20 -15.01
C TYR A 148 7.55 6.28 -13.64
N ASP A 149 8.83 6.64 -13.66
CA ASP A 149 9.64 6.92 -12.48
C ASP A 149 9.66 8.44 -12.24
N PHE A 150 8.93 8.87 -11.21
CA PHE A 150 8.80 10.27 -10.84
C PHE A 150 10.14 10.94 -10.51
N TRP A 151 11.07 10.22 -9.86
CA TRP A 151 12.34 10.79 -9.41
C TRP A 151 13.33 11.02 -10.55
N GLN A 152 13.28 10.20 -11.59
CA GLN A 152 14.09 10.37 -12.81
C GLN A 152 13.35 11.09 -13.95
N ASP A 153 12.05 11.34 -13.76
CA ASP A 153 11.16 11.96 -14.76
C ASP A 153 11.19 11.24 -16.11
N LYS A 154 11.14 9.91 -16.07
CA LYS A 154 11.16 9.08 -17.29
C LYS A 154 10.40 7.78 -17.12
N VAL A 155 9.98 7.18 -18.23
CA VAL A 155 9.49 5.82 -18.25
C VAL A 155 10.67 4.84 -18.18
N ARG A 156 10.58 3.86 -17.29
CA ARG A 156 11.56 2.78 -17.12
C ARG A 156 10.96 1.45 -17.56
N ASN A 157 11.82 0.49 -17.84
CA ASN A 157 11.44 -0.91 -18.04
C ASN A 157 10.85 -1.49 -16.76
N SER A 158 10.26 -2.70 -16.86
CA SER A 158 9.92 -3.50 -15.69
C SER A 158 11.13 -3.64 -14.75
N ILE A 159 10.88 -3.62 -13.43
CA ILE A 159 11.94 -3.85 -12.44
C ILE A 159 12.59 -5.24 -12.59
N LEU A 160 11.88 -6.22 -13.16
CA LEU A 160 12.46 -7.53 -13.49
C LEU A 160 13.58 -7.38 -14.54
N ALA A 161 13.39 -6.52 -15.55
CA ALA A 161 14.42 -6.23 -16.54
C ALA A 161 15.58 -5.43 -15.94
N ASP A 162 15.25 -4.38 -15.19
CA ASP A 162 16.25 -3.48 -14.59
C ASP A 162 17.11 -4.16 -13.53
N SER A 163 16.55 -5.07 -12.73
CA SER A 163 17.25 -5.81 -11.68
C SER A 163 18.00 -7.04 -12.19
N LYS A 164 17.56 -7.61 -13.33
CA LYS A 164 18.04 -8.90 -13.85
C LYS A 164 17.71 -10.08 -12.91
N ALA A 165 16.68 -9.98 -12.07
CA ALA A 165 16.16 -11.09 -11.29
C ALA A 165 15.57 -12.18 -12.20
N ASP A 166 15.38 -13.38 -11.68
CA ASP A 166 14.91 -14.52 -12.46
C ASP A 166 13.39 -14.56 -12.54
N ILE A 167 12.70 -14.15 -11.47
CA ILE A 167 11.24 -14.10 -11.39
C ILE A 167 10.81 -12.98 -10.44
N LEU A 168 9.70 -12.34 -10.74
CA LEU A 168 9.04 -11.35 -9.90
C LEU A 168 7.70 -11.94 -9.42
N LEU A 169 7.48 -11.90 -8.10
CA LEU A 169 6.19 -12.21 -7.48
C LEU A 169 5.52 -10.92 -7.02
N TYR A 170 4.32 -10.63 -7.54
CA TYR A 170 3.60 -9.42 -7.19
C TYR A 170 2.37 -9.71 -6.31
N GLY A 171 1.91 -8.69 -5.62
CA GLY A 171 0.77 -8.80 -4.73
C GLY A 171 1.14 -9.39 -3.36
N MET A 172 0.15 -9.97 -2.68
CA MET A 172 0.36 -10.67 -1.42
C MET A 172 1.03 -12.01 -1.69
N GLY A 173 2.23 -12.16 -1.18
CA GLY A 173 3.20 -13.15 -1.66
C GLY A 173 3.10 -14.55 -1.05
N GLU A 174 2.26 -14.79 -0.04
CA GLU A 174 2.30 -16.02 0.76
C GLU A 174 2.10 -17.28 -0.09
N ARG A 175 1.05 -17.29 -0.92
CA ARG A 175 0.78 -18.45 -1.79
C ARG A 175 1.81 -18.58 -2.92
N PRO A 176 2.04 -17.57 -3.76
CA PRO A 176 2.95 -17.73 -4.89
C PRO A 176 4.40 -18.02 -4.50
N VAL A 177 4.89 -17.53 -3.35
CA VAL A 177 6.26 -17.84 -2.92
C VAL A 177 6.39 -19.28 -2.42
N THR A 178 5.36 -19.80 -1.75
CA THR A 178 5.31 -21.20 -1.29
C THR A 178 5.23 -22.15 -2.49
N ASP A 179 4.35 -21.85 -3.45
CA ASP A 179 4.21 -22.64 -4.68
C ASP A 179 5.53 -22.67 -5.46
N LEU A 180 6.19 -21.50 -5.59
CA LEU A 180 7.50 -21.40 -6.22
C LEU A 180 8.57 -22.24 -5.50
N ALA A 181 8.62 -22.14 -4.16
CA ALA A 181 9.60 -22.90 -3.36
C ALA A 181 9.43 -24.42 -3.54
N VAL A 182 8.17 -24.90 -3.57
CA VAL A 182 7.85 -26.32 -3.83
C VAL A 182 8.31 -26.74 -5.23
N LEU A 183 8.03 -25.94 -6.27
CA LEU A 183 8.45 -26.24 -7.64
C LEU A 183 9.98 -26.32 -7.76
N LEU A 184 10.70 -25.40 -7.15
CA LEU A 184 12.17 -25.40 -7.14
C LEU A 184 12.74 -26.60 -6.34
N GLN A 185 12.12 -26.96 -5.22
CA GLN A 185 12.50 -28.13 -4.43
C GLN A 185 12.32 -29.44 -5.21
N GLN A 186 11.33 -29.50 -6.10
CA GLN A 186 11.09 -30.62 -7.02
C GLN A 186 12.11 -30.71 -8.17
N GLY A 187 13.06 -29.75 -8.25
CA GLY A 187 14.10 -29.72 -9.26
C GLY A 187 13.71 -28.99 -10.55
N ASN A 188 12.56 -28.32 -10.59
CA ASN A 188 12.21 -27.50 -11.75
C ASN A 188 13.13 -26.28 -11.82
N PRO A 189 13.84 -26.03 -12.93
CA PRO A 189 14.63 -24.81 -13.05
C PRO A 189 13.72 -23.59 -13.09
N VAL A 190 14.15 -22.47 -12.47
CA VAL A 190 13.32 -21.24 -12.39
C VAL A 190 12.89 -20.75 -13.77
N SER A 191 13.70 -20.94 -14.80
CA SER A 191 13.40 -20.56 -16.19
C SER A 191 12.24 -21.34 -16.81
N SER A 192 11.92 -22.54 -16.31
CA SER A 192 10.78 -23.34 -16.78
C SER A 192 9.46 -22.93 -16.12
N ILE A 193 9.49 -22.16 -15.04
CA ILE A 193 8.29 -21.75 -14.28
C ILE A 193 7.66 -20.54 -14.96
N GLN A 194 6.83 -20.79 -15.98
CA GLN A 194 6.28 -19.76 -16.84
C GLN A 194 4.82 -19.36 -16.50
N ASN A 195 4.09 -20.16 -15.74
CA ASN A 195 2.64 -20.02 -15.56
C ASN A 195 2.21 -19.89 -14.09
N LEU A 196 3.15 -19.49 -13.21
CA LEU A 196 2.83 -19.29 -11.79
C LEU A 196 1.93 -18.04 -11.63
N PRO A 197 0.73 -18.15 -11.04
CA PRO A 197 -0.10 -16.98 -10.77
C PRO A 197 0.62 -15.94 -9.91
N SER A 198 0.28 -14.65 -10.08
CA SER A 198 0.97 -13.53 -9.42
C SER A 198 2.45 -13.42 -9.74
N SER A 199 2.90 -13.93 -10.88
CA SER A 199 4.30 -13.79 -11.30
C SER A 199 4.47 -12.97 -12.56
N VAL A 200 5.67 -12.43 -12.72
CA VAL A 200 6.17 -11.85 -13.96
C VAL A 200 7.50 -12.51 -14.27
N VAL A 201 7.64 -13.01 -15.49
CA VAL A 201 8.80 -13.76 -15.97
C VAL A 201 9.23 -13.26 -17.35
N PHE A 202 10.47 -13.52 -17.75
CA PHE A 202 10.83 -13.45 -19.16
C PHE A 202 10.39 -14.74 -19.84
N SER A 203 9.52 -14.59 -20.86
CA SER A 203 8.99 -15.72 -21.60
C SER A 203 10.00 -16.24 -22.61
N SER A 204 10.10 -17.58 -22.65
CA SER A 204 10.84 -18.30 -23.67
C SER A 204 10.06 -18.45 -24.99
N THR A 205 8.73 -18.25 -24.93
CA THR A 205 7.83 -18.33 -26.08
C THR A 205 7.19 -16.97 -26.38
N PRO A 206 7.00 -16.62 -27.66
CA PRO A 206 6.29 -15.40 -28.02
C PRO A 206 4.81 -15.48 -27.62
N PRO A 207 4.10 -14.32 -27.51
CA PRO A 207 2.66 -14.30 -27.26
C PRO A 207 1.87 -14.96 -28.40
N THR A 208 0.69 -15.47 -28.06
CA THR A 208 -0.30 -16.01 -28.98
C THR A 208 -1.36 -14.95 -29.32
N ASN A 209 -2.29 -15.28 -30.22
CA ASN A 209 -3.41 -14.39 -30.57
C ASN A 209 -4.44 -14.21 -29.41
N GLU A 210 -4.40 -15.05 -28.39
CA GLU A 210 -5.29 -14.97 -27.23
C GLU A 210 -4.73 -14.08 -26.10
N ASP A 211 -3.44 -13.76 -26.18
CA ASP A 211 -2.73 -12.97 -25.18
C ASP A 211 -2.93 -11.47 -25.42
N ILE A 212 -2.87 -10.70 -24.35
CA ILE A 212 -2.86 -9.24 -24.45
C ILE A 212 -1.41 -8.76 -24.63
N ILE A 213 -1.16 -8.02 -25.71
CA ILE A 213 0.15 -7.46 -26.02
C ILE A 213 0.12 -5.95 -25.77
N LEU A 214 0.85 -5.51 -24.75
CA LEU A 214 1.04 -4.08 -24.49
C LEU A 214 2.06 -3.47 -25.45
N PRO A 215 2.00 -2.15 -25.68
CA PRO A 215 3.08 -1.42 -26.34
C PRO A 215 4.44 -1.74 -25.73
N GLU A 216 5.46 -1.83 -26.56
CA GLU A 216 6.85 -2.08 -26.11
C GLU A 216 7.28 -1.00 -25.09
N ALA A 217 8.01 -1.39 -24.07
CA ALA A 217 8.39 -0.50 -22.97
C ALA A 217 9.13 0.76 -23.47
N GLU A 218 9.99 0.61 -24.45
CA GLU A 218 10.78 1.70 -25.05
C GLU A 218 9.89 2.74 -25.75
N LYS A 219 8.74 2.32 -26.31
CA LYS A 219 7.76 3.21 -26.95
C LYS A 219 6.89 3.96 -25.95
N CYS A 220 6.81 3.49 -24.70
CA CYS A 220 6.01 4.11 -23.65
C CYS A 220 6.57 5.46 -23.14
N SER A 221 7.72 5.91 -23.64
CA SER A 221 8.19 7.28 -23.44
C SER A 221 7.29 8.33 -24.13
N ALA A 222 6.56 7.94 -25.19
CA ALA A 222 5.50 8.76 -25.77
C ALA A 222 4.25 8.73 -24.89
N LYS A 223 3.72 9.92 -24.56
CA LYS A 223 2.59 10.08 -23.62
C LYS A 223 1.35 9.31 -24.04
N ASP A 224 0.98 9.38 -25.32
CA ASP A 224 -0.19 8.66 -25.85
C ASP A 224 -0.01 7.15 -25.77
N THR A 225 1.20 6.64 -26.04
CA THR A 225 1.54 5.23 -25.93
C THR A 225 1.48 4.77 -24.46
N PHE A 226 1.97 5.60 -23.53
CA PHE A 226 1.89 5.32 -22.09
C PHE A 226 0.44 5.28 -21.60
N TYR A 227 -0.39 6.21 -22.07
CA TYR A 227 -1.82 6.23 -21.78
C TYR A 227 -2.50 4.95 -22.26
N GLN A 228 -2.28 4.57 -23.52
CA GLN A 228 -2.84 3.33 -24.10
C GLN A 228 -2.36 2.09 -23.35
N MET A 229 -1.06 1.99 -23.05
CA MET A 229 -0.48 0.89 -22.28
C MET A 229 -1.15 0.77 -20.90
N THR A 230 -1.33 1.89 -20.18
CA THR A 230 -1.96 1.88 -18.86
C THR A 230 -3.41 1.40 -18.94
N ARG A 231 -4.19 1.87 -19.92
CA ARG A 231 -5.58 1.43 -20.11
C ARG A 231 -5.68 -0.06 -20.42
N GLN A 232 -4.90 -0.53 -21.38
CA GLN A 232 -4.89 -1.95 -21.76
C GLN A 232 -4.48 -2.84 -20.58
N PHE A 233 -3.52 -2.38 -19.77
CA PHE A 233 -3.10 -3.11 -18.59
C PHE A 233 -4.22 -3.17 -17.54
N GLU A 234 -4.80 -2.04 -17.15
CA GLU A 234 -5.85 -1.97 -16.13
C GLU A 234 -7.09 -2.79 -16.50
N ASP A 235 -7.46 -2.81 -17.79
CA ASP A 235 -8.61 -3.55 -18.28
C ASP A 235 -8.41 -5.07 -18.24
N ASN A 236 -7.16 -5.57 -18.30
CA ASN A 236 -6.87 -6.97 -18.56
C ASN A 236 -6.09 -7.70 -17.46
N TYR A 237 -5.25 -7.02 -16.65
CA TYR A 237 -4.27 -7.69 -15.78
C TYR A 237 -4.89 -8.65 -14.76
N ARG A 238 -6.15 -8.50 -14.45
CA ARG A 238 -6.84 -9.32 -13.42
C ARG A 238 -7.21 -10.72 -13.92
N THR A 239 -7.33 -10.89 -15.23
CA THR A 239 -7.93 -12.10 -15.81
C THR A 239 -7.15 -12.68 -16.98
N LYS A 240 -6.31 -11.88 -17.63
CA LYS A 240 -5.60 -12.27 -18.85
C LYS A 240 -4.09 -12.30 -18.62
N THR A 241 -3.43 -13.18 -19.34
CA THR A 241 -1.99 -13.13 -19.50
C THR A 241 -1.63 -11.94 -20.38
N ILE A 242 -0.65 -11.16 -19.93
CA ILE A 242 -0.22 -9.94 -20.61
C ILE A 242 1.24 -10.07 -20.99
N PHE A 243 1.56 -9.68 -22.21
CA PHE A 243 2.93 -9.61 -22.70
C PHE A 243 3.33 -8.16 -22.95
N GLN A 244 4.57 -7.84 -22.61
CA GLN A 244 5.20 -6.57 -22.97
C GLN A 244 6.64 -6.82 -23.38
N LYS A 245 7.08 -6.25 -24.48
CA LYS A 245 8.50 -6.31 -24.84
C LYS A 245 9.30 -5.31 -23.99
N ASN A 246 10.30 -5.82 -23.28
CA ASN A 246 11.18 -5.06 -22.39
C ASN A 246 12.63 -5.41 -22.72
N ALA A 247 13.45 -4.43 -23.03
CA ALA A 247 14.85 -4.64 -23.41
C ALA A 247 15.04 -5.76 -24.47
N GLY A 248 14.20 -5.76 -25.49
CA GLY A 248 14.23 -6.74 -26.58
C GLY A 248 13.66 -8.13 -26.25
N ARG A 249 13.24 -8.41 -25.00
CA ARG A 249 12.72 -9.70 -24.54
C ARG A 249 11.24 -9.62 -24.21
N TRP A 250 10.50 -10.72 -24.39
CA TRP A 250 9.12 -10.82 -23.97
C TRP A 250 9.00 -11.00 -22.46
N LEU A 251 8.43 -10.02 -21.79
CA LEU A 251 8.02 -10.08 -20.40
C LEU A 251 6.57 -10.58 -20.38
N LYS A 252 6.34 -11.66 -19.63
CA LYS A 252 5.03 -12.28 -19.41
C LYS A 252 4.54 -11.97 -18.01
N HIS A 253 3.39 -11.31 -17.93
CA HIS A 253 2.68 -11.03 -16.69
C HIS A 253 1.51 -12.03 -16.57
N ASN A 254 1.60 -12.94 -15.62
CA ASN A 254 0.54 -13.88 -15.31
C ASN A 254 -0.57 -13.21 -14.47
N PRO A 255 -1.84 -13.65 -14.58
CA PRO A 255 -2.91 -13.14 -13.73
C PRO A 255 -2.64 -13.33 -12.23
N PRO A 256 -3.29 -12.56 -11.34
CA PRO A 256 -3.11 -12.69 -9.90
C PRO A 256 -3.57 -14.06 -9.39
N ALA A 257 -2.90 -14.55 -8.35
CA ALA A 257 -3.35 -15.72 -7.61
C ALA A 257 -4.72 -15.48 -6.95
N LYS A 258 -5.45 -16.54 -6.73
CA LYS A 258 -6.73 -16.46 -5.99
C LYS A 258 -6.48 -15.87 -4.59
N PRO A 259 -7.33 -14.95 -4.12
CA PRO A 259 -7.25 -14.41 -2.76
C PRO A 259 -7.25 -15.52 -1.71
N LEU A 260 -6.56 -15.29 -0.59
CA LEU A 260 -6.60 -16.22 0.53
C LEU A 260 -8.01 -16.29 1.13
N THR A 261 -8.45 -17.48 1.45
CA THR A 261 -9.68 -17.70 2.20
C THR A 261 -9.51 -17.28 3.67
N THR A 262 -10.60 -17.09 4.38
CA THR A 262 -10.57 -16.81 5.83
C THR A 262 -9.77 -17.86 6.61
N LYS A 263 -9.91 -19.15 6.25
CA LYS A 263 -9.15 -20.24 6.88
C LYS A 263 -7.64 -20.11 6.65
N GLU A 264 -7.23 -19.78 5.43
CA GLU A 264 -5.80 -19.58 5.11
C GLU A 264 -5.25 -18.33 5.81
N MET A 265 -6.03 -17.23 5.83
CA MET A 265 -5.67 -16.04 6.61
C MET A 265 -5.48 -16.39 8.09
N ASP A 266 -6.41 -17.09 8.70
CA ASP A 266 -6.33 -17.52 10.10
C ASP A 266 -5.09 -18.39 10.35
N THR A 267 -4.78 -19.32 9.44
CA THR A 267 -3.59 -20.17 9.53
C THR A 267 -2.32 -19.35 9.52
N ILE A 268 -2.21 -18.35 8.63
CA ILE A 268 -1.02 -17.48 8.53
C ILE A 268 -0.88 -16.62 9.79
N TYR A 269 -1.96 -16.01 10.28
CA TYR A 269 -1.91 -15.18 11.48
C TYR A 269 -1.76 -15.98 12.79
N ALA A 270 -1.97 -17.29 12.75
CA ALA A 270 -1.69 -18.21 13.88
C ALA A 270 -0.24 -18.69 13.92
N LEU A 271 0.59 -18.36 12.93
CA LEU A 271 2.01 -18.72 12.93
C LEU A 271 2.74 -18.14 14.16
N PRO A 272 3.84 -18.75 14.61
CA PRO A 272 4.49 -18.40 15.86
C PRO A 272 5.30 -17.10 15.78
N PHE A 273 4.61 -15.99 15.51
CA PHE A 273 5.21 -14.66 15.56
C PHE A 273 5.54 -14.24 16.99
N GLU A 274 6.69 -13.59 17.16
CA GLU A 274 7.13 -13.03 18.45
C GLU A 274 6.48 -11.67 18.76
N TYR A 275 5.89 -11.01 17.77
CA TYR A 275 5.27 -9.67 17.86
C TYR A 275 6.23 -8.60 18.38
N LYS A 276 7.52 -8.71 18.08
CA LYS A 276 8.57 -7.77 18.51
C LYS A 276 9.76 -7.73 17.55
N PRO A 277 10.60 -6.68 17.62
CA PRO A 277 11.87 -6.62 16.89
C PRO A 277 12.81 -7.73 17.31
N HIS A 278 13.66 -8.16 16.37
CA HIS A 278 14.71 -9.15 16.64
C HIS A 278 15.68 -8.61 17.72
N PRO A 279 16.21 -9.47 18.64
CA PRO A 279 17.10 -9.04 19.72
C PRO A 279 18.37 -8.30 19.29
N VAL A 280 18.79 -8.41 18.04
CA VAL A 280 19.92 -7.65 17.49
C VAL A 280 19.72 -6.14 17.62
N TYR A 281 18.47 -5.66 17.75
CA TYR A 281 18.11 -4.27 17.94
C TYR A 281 17.86 -3.89 19.41
N THR A 282 18.34 -4.71 20.37
CA THR A 282 18.16 -4.40 21.80
C THR A 282 18.71 -3.00 22.14
N GLY A 283 17.89 -2.16 22.78
CA GLY A 283 18.21 -0.78 23.11
C GLY A 283 17.90 0.25 22.03
N GLN A 284 17.48 -0.17 20.84
CA GLN A 284 17.07 0.70 19.73
C GLN A 284 15.55 0.68 19.53
N LYS A 285 14.98 1.80 19.10
CA LYS A 285 13.55 1.90 18.76
C LYS A 285 13.37 1.87 17.24
N ILE A 286 12.37 1.13 16.78
CA ILE A 286 11.98 1.13 15.37
C ILE A 286 10.63 1.84 15.28
N PRO A 287 10.57 3.08 14.73
CA PRO A 287 9.34 3.90 14.79
C PRO A 287 8.11 3.22 14.17
N ALA A 288 8.26 2.46 13.08
CA ALA A 288 7.16 1.73 12.47
C ALA A 288 6.57 0.66 13.39
N TYR A 289 7.42 -0.04 14.16
CA TYR A 289 6.96 -1.00 15.16
C TYR A 289 6.20 -0.31 16.31
N GLU A 290 6.73 0.80 16.81
CA GLU A 290 6.07 1.56 17.89
C GLU A 290 4.65 2.02 17.51
N GLN A 291 4.41 2.26 16.22
CA GLN A 291 3.09 2.66 15.72
C GLN A 291 2.08 1.52 15.65
N ILE A 292 2.54 0.28 15.43
CA ILE A 292 1.64 -0.85 15.12
C ILE A 292 1.62 -1.94 16.19
N LYS A 293 2.52 -1.93 17.17
CA LYS A 293 2.65 -3.00 18.17
C LYS A 293 1.37 -3.28 18.98
N GLU A 294 0.50 -2.28 19.07
CA GLU A 294 -0.81 -2.38 19.74
C GLU A 294 -1.96 -2.40 18.72
N SER A 295 -1.72 -2.83 17.49
CA SER A 295 -2.74 -2.91 16.45
C SER A 295 -2.95 -4.34 15.96
N ILE A 296 -4.16 -4.64 15.51
CA ILE A 296 -4.56 -5.94 14.99
C ILE A 296 -5.04 -5.77 13.54
N THR A 297 -4.43 -6.51 12.61
CA THR A 297 -4.89 -6.55 11.23
C THR A 297 -6.09 -7.49 11.11
N SER A 298 -7.26 -6.93 10.81
CA SER A 298 -8.50 -7.73 10.66
C SER A 298 -8.71 -8.26 9.25
N HIS A 299 -8.22 -7.56 8.24
CA HIS A 299 -8.38 -7.91 6.82
C HIS A 299 -7.34 -7.22 5.95
N ARG A 300 -7.25 -7.66 4.69
CA ARG A 300 -6.43 -7.08 3.62
C ARG A 300 -7.28 -6.84 2.38
N GLY A 301 -6.76 -6.05 1.44
CA GLY A 301 -7.44 -5.68 0.20
C GLY A 301 -8.27 -4.40 0.34
N CYS A 302 -8.58 -3.77 -0.80
CA CYS A 302 -9.40 -2.57 -0.85
C CYS A 302 -10.08 -2.43 -2.22
N TYR A 303 -11.40 -2.39 -2.25
CA TYR A 303 -12.20 -2.18 -3.45
C TYR A 303 -12.60 -0.71 -3.67
N GLY A 304 -12.00 0.21 -2.93
CA GLY A 304 -12.29 1.64 -3.02
C GLY A 304 -11.94 2.27 -4.37
N GLY A 305 -10.90 1.76 -5.03
CA GLY A 305 -10.54 2.16 -6.39
C GLY A 305 -10.09 3.62 -6.54
N CYS A 306 -9.55 4.24 -5.47
CA CYS A 306 -9.03 5.61 -5.55
C CYS A 306 -7.84 5.65 -6.52
N ASN A 307 -7.88 6.56 -7.50
CA ASN A 307 -6.94 6.60 -8.62
C ASN A 307 -5.47 6.89 -8.22
N PHE A 308 -5.26 7.51 -7.07
CA PHE A 308 -3.93 7.85 -6.53
C PHE A 308 -3.34 6.75 -5.63
N CYS A 309 -4.12 5.73 -5.26
CA CYS A 309 -3.76 4.79 -4.19
C CYS A 309 -3.15 3.50 -4.73
N ALA A 310 -1.96 3.15 -4.24
CA ALA A 310 -1.25 1.93 -4.62
C ALA A 310 -1.71 0.66 -3.85
N ILE A 311 -2.56 0.79 -2.84
CA ILE A 311 -2.97 -0.35 -1.99
C ILE A 311 -3.61 -1.45 -2.84
N ALA A 312 -4.57 -1.11 -3.69
CA ALA A 312 -5.24 -2.10 -4.53
C ALA A 312 -4.30 -2.74 -5.57
N CYS A 313 -3.27 -2.00 -6.04
CA CYS A 313 -2.26 -2.52 -6.97
C CYS A 313 -1.38 -3.62 -6.35
N HIS A 314 -1.23 -3.59 -5.01
CA HIS A 314 -0.43 -4.56 -4.25
C HIS A 314 -1.30 -5.58 -3.50
N GLN A 315 -2.26 -5.15 -2.69
CA GLN A 315 -3.08 -6.06 -1.88
C GLN A 315 -4.27 -6.66 -2.66
N GLY A 316 -4.57 -6.13 -3.84
CA GLY A 316 -5.74 -6.51 -4.61
C GLY A 316 -7.04 -5.86 -4.12
N ARG A 317 -8.13 -6.14 -4.83
CA ARG A 317 -9.46 -5.57 -4.57
C ARG A 317 -10.34 -6.45 -3.69
N ASN A 318 -10.04 -7.75 -3.59
CA ASN A 318 -10.79 -8.68 -2.77
C ASN A 318 -10.46 -8.49 -1.30
N ILE A 319 -11.48 -8.39 -0.47
CA ILE A 319 -11.28 -8.35 0.98
C ILE A 319 -11.00 -9.76 1.47
N GLN A 320 -9.87 -9.93 2.12
CA GLN A 320 -9.43 -11.18 2.73
C GLN A 320 -9.52 -11.00 4.24
N SER A 321 -10.65 -11.37 4.84
CA SER A 321 -10.92 -11.18 6.26
C SER A 321 -10.48 -12.38 7.08
N ARG A 322 -9.96 -12.10 8.27
CA ARG A 322 -9.76 -13.10 9.33
C ARG A 322 -11.08 -13.41 10.05
N SER A 323 -11.18 -14.60 10.62
CA SER A 323 -12.34 -14.96 11.44
C SER A 323 -12.35 -14.20 12.78
N GLU A 324 -13.53 -14.06 13.34
CA GLU A 324 -13.71 -13.53 14.70
C GLU A 324 -12.84 -14.28 15.71
N LYS A 325 -12.80 -15.63 15.61
CA LYS A 325 -11.98 -16.48 16.50
C LYS A 325 -10.50 -16.09 16.44
N SER A 326 -9.95 -15.96 15.25
CA SER A 326 -8.54 -15.58 15.04
C SER A 326 -8.23 -14.20 15.64
N LEU A 327 -9.13 -13.23 15.46
CA LEU A 327 -8.95 -11.88 15.99
C LEU A 327 -9.06 -11.82 17.52
N LEU A 328 -9.98 -12.58 18.11
CA LEU A 328 -10.09 -12.70 19.57
C LEU A 328 -8.85 -13.37 20.19
N GLN A 329 -8.33 -14.41 19.55
CA GLN A 329 -7.09 -15.08 20.01
C GLN A 329 -5.89 -14.14 19.98
N GLU A 330 -5.77 -13.26 18.97
CA GLU A 330 -4.71 -12.27 18.94
C GLU A 330 -4.94 -11.17 19.98
N ALA A 331 -6.17 -10.67 20.13
CA ALA A 331 -6.52 -9.66 21.13
C ALA A 331 -6.21 -10.10 22.56
N GLN A 332 -6.31 -11.40 22.87
CA GLN A 332 -5.94 -11.95 24.18
C GLN A 332 -4.45 -11.81 24.51
N LYS A 333 -3.58 -11.65 23.50
CA LYS A 333 -2.14 -11.42 23.71
C LYS A 333 -1.81 -9.98 24.07
N HIS A 334 -2.72 -9.02 23.81
CA HIS A 334 -2.54 -7.61 24.13
C HIS A 334 -2.98 -7.32 25.57
N THR A 335 -2.46 -6.25 26.15
CA THR A 335 -2.81 -5.79 27.50
C THR A 335 -3.01 -4.27 27.50
N GLY A 336 -4.10 -3.80 28.06
CA GLY A 336 -4.38 -2.37 28.19
C GLY A 336 -5.08 -1.79 26.96
N THR A 337 -4.37 -1.14 26.07
CA THR A 337 -4.97 -0.45 24.91
C THR A 337 -4.67 -1.18 23.61
N ILE A 338 -5.71 -1.47 22.83
CA ILE A 338 -5.59 -1.78 21.40
C ILE A 338 -5.86 -0.49 20.62
N SER A 339 -4.85 -0.03 19.89
CA SER A 339 -4.91 1.25 19.18
C SER A 339 -5.69 1.19 17.88
N ASP A 340 -5.79 -0.01 17.28
CA ASP A 340 -6.54 -0.24 16.03
C ASP A 340 -6.89 -1.72 15.84
N VAL A 341 -8.09 -1.98 15.34
CA VAL A 341 -8.49 -3.28 14.76
C VAL A 341 -8.99 -3.00 13.35
N GLY A 342 -8.10 -3.11 12.38
CA GLY A 342 -8.39 -2.60 11.05
C GLY A 342 -7.63 -3.26 9.91
N GLY A 343 -7.58 -2.54 8.82
CA GLY A 343 -6.92 -2.89 7.56
C GLY A 343 -6.72 -1.63 6.72
N PRO A 344 -6.64 -1.71 5.39
CA PRO A 344 -6.52 -0.52 4.55
C PRO A 344 -7.65 0.50 4.75
N THR A 345 -8.82 0.02 5.12
CA THR A 345 -9.99 0.81 5.53
C THR A 345 -10.82 -0.03 6.49
N VAL A 346 -10.99 0.43 7.71
CA VAL A 346 -11.50 -0.39 8.82
C VAL A 346 -12.86 -1.02 8.56
N ASN A 347 -13.79 -0.31 7.94
CA ASN A 347 -15.16 -0.78 7.73
C ASN A 347 -15.36 -1.61 6.44
N MET A 348 -14.28 -2.10 5.85
CA MET A 348 -14.34 -3.14 4.82
C MET A 348 -14.27 -4.57 5.39
N TYR A 349 -14.05 -4.73 6.69
CA TYR A 349 -14.03 -6.04 7.34
C TYR A 349 -15.32 -6.83 7.06
N ALA A 350 -15.15 -8.11 6.71
CA ALA A 350 -16.24 -9.05 6.39
C ALA A 350 -17.15 -8.65 5.23
N SER A 351 -16.80 -7.62 4.44
CA SER A 351 -17.52 -7.28 3.23
C SER A 351 -17.04 -8.12 2.04
N PHE A 352 -17.91 -8.37 1.07
CA PHE A 352 -17.58 -9.18 -0.10
C PHE A 352 -18.47 -8.85 -1.30
N CYS A 353 -18.04 -9.22 -2.49
CA CYS A 353 -18.85 -9.17 -3.69
C CYS A 353 -19.67 -10.45 -3.81
N ARG A 354 -21.01 -10.35 -3.89
CA ARG A 354 -21.91 -11.51 -4.05
C ARG A 354 -21.61 -12.34 -5.30
N LEU A 355 -21.05 -11.71 -6.34
CA LEU A 355 -20.67 -12.38 -7.59
C LEU A 355 -19.21 -12.88 -7.58
N GLY A 356 -18.48 -12.77 -6.47
CA GLY A 356 -17.08 -13.21 -6.37
C GLY A 356 -16.09 -12.39 -7.20
N PHE A 357 -16.39 -11.13 -7.56
CA PHE A 357 -15.59 -10.32 -8.49
C PHE A 357 -15.36 -10.99 -9.84
N PRO A 358 -16.44 -11.24 -10.61
CA PRO A 358 -16.35 -11.98 -11.87
C PRO A 358 -15.42 -11.28 -12.87
N GLU A 359 -14.85 -12.06 -13.77
CA GLU A 359 -13.99 -11.56 -14.86
C GLU A 359 -14.66 -10.49 -15.72
N THR A 360 -15.97 -10.56 -15.85
CA THR A 360 -16.80 -9.60 -16.60
C THR A 360 -16.99 -8.26 -15.89
N CYS A 361 -16.57 -8.14 -14.62
CA CYS A 361 -16.72 -6.91 -13.86
C CYS A 361 -15.73 -5.85 -14.33
N LYS A 362 -16.23 -4.81 -15.00
CA LYS A 362 -15.45 -3.67 -15.51
C LYS A 362 -15.37 -2.49 -14.55
N ARG A 363 -15.95 -2.55 -13.34
CA ARG A 363 -15.91 -1.44 -12.39
C ARG A 363 -14.51 -1.27 -11.81
N ASN A 364 -13.99 -0.04 -11.84
CA ASN A 364 -12.74 0.31 -11.17
C ASN A 364 -12.91 0.51 -9.66
N SER A 365 -14.10 0.89 -9.23
CA SER A 365 -14.49 1.02 -7.82
C SER A 365 -15.81 0.30 -7.56
N CYS A 366 -15.95 -0.29 -6.37
CA CYS A 366 -17.24 -0.79 -5.90
C CYS A 366 -18.05 0.28 -5.14
N LEU A 367 -17.50 1.47 -4.98
CA LEU A 367 -18.08 2.56 -4.16
C LEU A 367 -18.39 3.82 -4.97
N VAL A 368 -17.74 4.03 -6.11
CA VAL A 368 -17.85 5.24 -6.93
C VAL A 368 -18.27 4.85 -8.35
N PRO A 369 -19.17 5.61 -9.02
CA PRO A 369 -19.92 6.78 -8.50
C PRO A 369 -20.93 6.41 -7.41
N ASP A 370 -21.47 5.18 -7.45
CA ASP A 370 -22.42 4.65 -6.48
C ASP A 370 -21.96 3.30 -5.94
N VAL A 371 -22.38 2.98 -4.71
CA VAL A 371 -22.10 1.68 -4.10
C VAL A 371 -22.70 0.57 -4.96
N CYS A 372 -21.85 -0.38 -5.36
CA CYS A 372 -22.25 -1.50 -6.22
C CYS A 372 -23.35 -2.34 -5.55
N PRO A 373 -24.48 -2.63 -6.21
CA PRO A 373 -25.58 -3.41 -5.62
C PRO A 373 -25.17 -4.87 -5.30
N ASN A 374 -24.09 -5.37 -5.90
CA ASN A 374 -23.55 -6.70 -5.59
C ASN A 374 -22.58 -6.71 -4.41
N LEU A 375 -22.21 -5.53 -3.87
CA LEU A 375 -21.35 -5.43 -2.70
C LEU A 375 -22.18 -5.67 -1.44
N GLN A 376 -21.78 -6.67 -0.65
CA GLN A 376 -22.39 -6.97 0.63
C GLN A 376 -21.58 -6.33 1.74
N ILE A 377 -22.22 -5.40 2.45
CA ILE A 377 -21.66 -4.67 3.60
C ILE A 377 -22.55 -4.95 4.80
N ASN A 378 -21.95 -5.40 5.89
CA ASN A 378 -22.66 -5.58 7.16
C ASN A 378 -21.77 -5.12 8.32
N HIS A 379 -21.89 -3.86 8.69
CA HIS A 379 -21.10 -3.29 9.77
C HIS A 379 -21.43 -3.87 11.15
N SER A 380 -22.63 -4.49 11.34
CA SER A 380 -22.98 -5.09 12.62
C SER A 380 -22.03 -6.25 13.00
N ILE A 381 -21.44 -6.93 12.01
CA ILE A 381 -20.42 -7.96 12.24
C ILE A 381 -19.18 -7.34 12.89
N GLN A 382 -18.74 -6.21 12.36
CA GLN A 382 -17.58 -5.49 12.89
C GLN A 382 -17.85 -4.92 14.29
N VAL A 383 -19.01 -4.27 14.49
CA VAL A 383 -19.37 -3.73 15.81
C VAL A 383 -19.41 -4.82 16.87
N LYS A 384 -20.05 -5.97 16.58
CA LYS A 384 -20.06 -7.12 17.48
C LYS A 384 -18.66 -7.65 17.80
N LEU A 385 -17.78 -7.71 16.81
CA LEU A 385 -16.38 -8.08 17.02
C LEU A 385 -15.67 -7.09 17.96
N LEU A 386 -15.81 -5.79 17.71
CA LEU A 386 -15.20 -4.74 18.54
C LEU A 386 -15.76 -4.78 19.98
N ASP A 387 -17.07 -4.98 20.15
CA ASP A 387 -17.69 -5.15 21.48
C ASP A 387 -17.11 -6.38 22.20
N LYS A 388 -16.93 -7.52 21.51
CA LYS A 388 -16.32 -8.71 22.11
C LYS A 388 -14.87 -8.49 22.53
N ILE A 389 -14.06 -7.83 21.69
CA ILE A 389 -12.66 -7.52 22.00
C ILE A 389 -12.59 -6.54 23.18
N SER A 390 -13.41 -5.49 23.19
CA SER A 390 -13.41 -4.48 24.25
C SER A 390 -13.84 -5.02 25.62
N ASN A 391 -14.58 -6.14 25.63
CA ASN A 391 -15.02 -6.82 26.87
C ASN A 391 -14.01 -7.87 27.36
N LEU A 392 -12.87 -8.07 26.69
CA LEU A 392 -11.83 -8.96 27.23
C LEU A 392 -11.23 -8.38 28.52
N PRO A 393 -10.98 -9.18 29.56
CA PRO A 393 -10.55 -8.68 30.86
C PRO A 393 -9.20 -7.96 30.87
N ASN A 394 -8.35 -8.26 29.87
CA ASN A 394 -7.03 -7.67 29.68
C ASN A 394 -7.06 -6.37 28.87
N ILE A 395 -8.20 -5.99 28.27
CA ILE A 395 -8.32 -4.80 27.42
C ILE A 395 -9.04 -3.68 28.18
N LYS A 396 -8.37 -2.53 28.31
CA LYS A 396 -8.93 -1.32 28.94
C LYS A 396 -9.57 -0.39 27.92
N HIS A 397 -8.95 -0.26 26.75
CA HIS A 397 -9.40 0.62 25.68
C HIS A 397 -9.21 -0.06 24.33
N LEU A 398 -10.20 0.13 23.46
CA LEU A 398 -10.17 -0.29 22.08
C LEU A 398 -10.51 0.90 21.18
N PHE A 399 -9.65 1.21 20.22
CA PHE A 399 -9.85 2.30 19.29
C PHE A 399 -9.76 1.84 17.83
N ILE A 400 -10.20 2.71 16.94
CA ILE A 400 -10.01 2.65 15.49
C ILE A 400 -9.12 3.81 15.09
N ALA A 401 -7.93 3.51 14.56
CA ALA A 401 -6.97 4.47 14.02
C ALA A 401 -6.88 4.43 12.50
N SER A 402 -7.18 3.29 11.88
CA SER A 402 -7.35 3.16 10.42
C SER A 402 -8.52 4.00 9.92
N GLY A 403 -8.42 4.52 8.71
CA GLY A 403 -9.47 5.35 8.13
C GLY A 403 -10.78 4.59 7.91
N ILE A 404 -11.89 5.33 7.94
CA ILE A 404 -13.22 4.83 7.64
C ILE A 404 -13.67 5.35 6.27
N ARG A 405 -14.29 4.49 5.47
CA ARG A 405 -15.05 4.89 4.29
C ARG A 405 -16.41 5.38 4.75
N TYR A 406 -16.55 6.70 4.82
CA TYR A 406 -17.78 7.37 5.26
C TYR A 406 -18.95 7.14 4.28
N ASP A 407 -18.66 6.95 2.99
CA ASP A 407 -19.62 6.60 1.95
C ASP A 407 -20.23 5.19 2.12
N MET A 408 -19.52 4.26 2.75
CA MET A 408 -20.10 2.97 3.16
C MET A 408 -20.93 3.10 4.43
N ALA A 409 -20.50 3.95 5.36
CA ALA A 409 -21.09 4.06 6.69
C ALA A 409 -22.33 4.95 6.74
N ILE A 410 -22.53 5.86 5.78
CA ILE A 410 -23.53 6.94 5.86
C ILE A 410 -24.97 6.44 6.08
N ASN A 411 -25.28 5.25 5.59
CA ASN A 411 -26.60 4.64 5.71
C ASN A 411 -26.77 3.71 6.92
N ASP A 412 -25.73 3.59 7.77
CA ASP A 412 -25.76 2.73 8.96
C ASP A 412 -25.53 3.59 10.21
N GLU A 413 -26.65 4.09 10.75
CA GLU A 413 -26.60 4.96 11.92
C GLU A 413 -26.08 4.28 13.17
N SER A 414 -26.38 2.99 13.36
CA SER A 414 -25.91 2.22 14.50
C SER A 414 -24.39 2.07 14.48
N TYR A 415 -23.82 1.90 13.30
CA TYR A 415 -22.37 1.90 13.10
C TYR A 415 -21.75 3.26 13.42
N ILE A 416 -22.32 4.35 12.89
CA ILE A 416 -21.84 5.71 13.16
C ILE A 416 -21.89 6.03 14.66
N GLU A 417 -22.99 5.67 15.33
CA GLU A 417 -23.14 5.85 16.78
C GLU A 417 -22.06 5.07 17.56
N ALA A 418 -21.84 3.78 17.23
CA ALA A 418 -20.82 2.96 17.87
C ALA A 418 -19.40 3.56 17.69
N ILE A 419 -19.05 3.96 16.48
CA ILE A 419 -17.76 4.59 16.21
C ILE A 419 -17.63 5.92 16.95
N ALA A 420 -18.68 6.76 16.91
CA ALA A 420 -18.68 8.07 17.53
C ALA A 420 -18.62 8.00 19.06
N THR A 421 -19.22 6.99 19.70
CA THR A 421 -19.36 6.95 21.16
C THR A 421 -18.39 5.98 21.84
N LYS A 422 -18.00 4.88 21.20
CA LYS A 422 -17.18 3.83 21.82
C LYS A 422 -15.74 3.81 21.28
N TYR A 423 -15.55 3.76 19.95
CA TYR A 423 -14.29 3.35 19.32
C TYR A 423 -13.42 4.48 18.76
N THR A 424 -13.78 5.74 18.97
CA THR A 424 -12.93 6.90 18.65
C THR A 424 -12.25 7.42 19.92
N GLY A 425 -10.92 7.42 19.96
CA GLY A 425 -10.11 7.85 21.11
C GLY A 425 -9.92 9.37 21.24
N GLY A 426 -10.82 10.19 20.63
CA GLY A 426 -10.72 11.65 20.62
C GLY A 426 -10.67 12.24 19.21
N ARG A 427 -9.96 11.60 18.28
CA ARG A 427 -9.81 12.05 16.89
C ARG A 427 -10.13 10.91 15.92
N LEU A 428 -11.08 11.15 15.01
CA LEU A 428 -11.40 10.25 13.91
C LEU A 428 -10.77 10.79 12.62
N LYS A 429 -9.94 9.98 11.99
CA LYS A 429 -9.31 10.32 10.70
C LYS A 429 -10.23 9.92 9.57
N LEU A 430 -10.56 10.87 8.70
CA LEU A 430 -11.36 10.65 7.50
C LEU A 430 -10.66 11.26 6.29
N ALA A 431 -10.81 10.64 5.15
CA ALA A 431 -10.09 10.99 3.94
C ALA A 431 -11.05 11.48 2.82
N PRO A 432 -11.61 12.71 2.89
CA PRO A 432 -12.32 13.31 1.76
C PRO A 432 -11.36 13.61 0.61
N GLU A 433 -10.09 13.87 0.89
CA GLU A 433 -8.97 14.22 0.01
C GLU A 433 -9.10 15.62 -0.61
N HIS A 434 -10.28 16.00 -1.09
CA HIS A 434 -10.59 17.31 -1.67
C HIS A 434 -12.08 17.63 -1.47
N SER A 435 -12.52 18.85 -1.84
CA SER A 435 -13.94 19.24 -1.81
C SER A 435 -14.54 19.51 -3.19
N VAL A 436 -13.69 19.80 -4.19
CA VAL A 436 -14.14 20.22 -5.52
C VAL A 436 -14.58 19.00 -6.35
N PRO A 437 -15.80 18.98 -6.91
CA PRO A 437 -16.39 17.82 -7.59
C PRO A 437 -15.52 17.27 -8.74
N LYS A 438 -14.96 18.14 -9.59
CA LYS A 438 -14.08 17.70 -10.70
C LYS A 438 -12.83 17.00 -10.22
N VAL A 439 -12.24 17.46 -9.10
CA VAL A 439 -11.04 16.86 -8.51
C VAL A 439 -11.36 15.50 -7.87
N LEU A 440 -12.49 15.44 -7.14
CA LEU A 440 -12.97 14.18 -6.56
C LEU A 440 -13.25 13.13 -7.63
N ARG A 441 -13.81 13.51 -8.78
CA ARG A 441 -13.99 12.62 -9.93
C ARG A 441 -12.65 12.09 -10.43
N LEU A 442 -11.66 12.95 -10.65
CA LEU A 442 -10.31 12.55 -11.09
C LEU A 442 -9.61 11.65 -10.06
N MET A 443 -9.89 11.82 -8.78
CA MET A 443 -9.40 10.97 -7.70
C MET A 443 -10.19 9.66 -7.55
N ASN A 444 -11.31 9.52 -8.24
CA ASN A 444 -12.29 8.45 -8.06
C ASN A 444 -12.76 8.34 -6.59
N LYS A 445 -13.19 9.49 -6.04
CA LYS A 445 -13.70 9.65 -4.68
C LYS A 445 -15.18 10.04 -4.70
N PRO A 446 -15.94 9.71 -3.65
CA PRO A 446 -17.32 10.15 -3.51
C PRO A 446 -17.41 11.67 -3.41
N GLN A 447 -18.56 12.23 -3.77
CA GLN A 447 -18.82 13.67 -3.68
C GLN A 447 -18.78 14.12 -2.22
N ILE A 448 -18.46 15.40 -2.02
CA ILE A 448 -18.15 15.96 -0.69
C ILE A 448 -19.37 16.03 0.26
N ASP A 449 -20.57 16.13 -0.29
CA ASP A 449 -21.81 16.15 0.47
C ASP A 449 -22.01 14.90 1.34
N ILE A 450 -21.57 13.74 0.88
CA ILE A 450 -21.60 12.47 1.66
C ILE A 450 -20.70 12.59 2.90
N PHE A 451 -19.52 13.20 2.74
CA PHE A 451 -18.64 13.49 3.87
C PHE A 451 -19.27 14.44 4.88
N GLU A 452 -19.91 15.53 4.39
CA GLU A 452 -20.58 16.50 5.25
C GLU A 452 -21.74 15.87 6.03
N GLN A 453 -22.53 15.00 5.38
CA GLN A 453 -23.61 14.28 6.03
C GLN A 453 -23.08 13.34 7.13
N PHE A 454 -21.98 12.61 6.83
CA PHE A 454 -21.33 11.77 7.84
C PHE A 454 -20.84 12.60 9.04
N CYS A 455 -20.20 13.74 8.80
CA CYS A 455 -19.73 14.64 9.86
C CYS A 455 -20.89 15.11 10.75
N LYS A 456 -22.03 15.50 10.17
CA LYS A 456 -23.23 15.91 10.93
C LYS A 456 -23.71 14.79 11.83
N LYS A 457 -23.83 13.56 11.33
CA LYS A 457 -24.26 12.39 12.11
C LYS A 457 -23.25 12.06 13.23
N PHE A 458 -21.94 12.05 12.90
CA PHE A 458 -20.89 11.79 13.89
C PHE A 458 -20.92 12.80 15.05
N TYR A 459 -21.00 14.09 14.75
CA TYR A 459 -21.07 15.13 15.79
C TYR A 459 -22.37 15.08 16.58
N PHE A 460 -23.50 14.74 15.97
CA PHE A 460 -24.75 14.53 16.66
C PHE A 460 -24.60 13.44 17.76
N TYR A 461 -24.05 12.28 17.42
CA TYR A 461 -23.87 11.19 18.40
C TYR A 461 -22.82 11.52 19.48
N THR A 462 -21.71 12.18 19.11
CA THR A 462 -20.72 12.59 20.12
C THR A 462 -21.28 13.59 21.11
N GLN A 463 -22.06 14.56 20.65
CA GLN A 463 -22.72 15.55 21.51
C GLN A 463 -23.79 14.93 22.41
N LYS A 464 -24.64 14.05 21.85
CA LYS A 464 -25.65 13.29 22.60
C LYS A 464 -25.02 12.47 23.74
N ALA A 465 -23.82 11.94 23.53
CA ALA A 465 -23.07 11.19 24.53
C ALA A 465 -22.22 12.07 25.47
N GLY A 466 -22.25 13.39 25.34
CA GLY A 466 -21.44 14.31 26.14
C GLY A 466 -19.93 14.24 25.87
N LEU A 467 -19.51 13.72 24.70
CA LEU A 467 -18.13 13.48 24.35
C LEU A 467 -17.55 14.62 23.50
N LYS A 468 -16.26 14.94 23.72
CA LYS A 468 -15.51 15.88 22.90
C LYS A 468 -14.61 15.11 21.91
N ARG A 469 -15.12 14.86 20.71
CA ARG A 469 -14.37 14.15 19.66
C ARG A 469 -14.31 15.00 18.39
N GLN A 470 -13.23 14.85 17.62
CA GLN A 470 -12.98 15.66 16.45
C GLN A 470 -12.75 14.78 15.21
N ILE A 471 -13.22 15.25 14.06
CA ILE A 471 -12.86 14.69 12.76
C ILE A 471 -11.64 15.44 12.26
N ILE A 472 -10.62 14.68 11.86
CA ILE A 472 -9.40 15.18 11.22
C ILE A 472 -9.44 14.77 9.74
N PRO A 473 -9.69 15.72 8.83
CA PRO A 473 -9.71 15.42 7.40
C PRO A 473 -8.30 15.24 6.86
N TYR A 474 -8.09 14.17 6.09
CA TYR A 474 -6.92 14.05 5.22
C TYR A 474 -7.20 14.73 3.89
N ILE A 475 -6.27 15.57 3.47
CA ILE A 475 -6.36 16.38 2.26
C ILE A 475 -5.15 16.10 1.38
N ILE A 476 -5.39 15.93 0.08
CA ILE A 476 -4.36 15.83 -0.96
C ILE A 476 -4.39 17.11 -1.80
N ILE A 477 -3.22 17.73 -1.96
CA ILE A 477 -3.01 18.86 -2.88
C ILE A 477 -2.10 18.45 -4.02
N GLY A 478 -2.10 19.21 -5.10
CA GLY A 478 -1.24 18.97 -6.25
C GLY A 478 -1.60 17.72 -7.06
N HIS A 479 -2.81 17.16 -6.89
CA HIS A 479 -3.29 16.08 -7.73
C HIS A 479 -3.46 16.54 -9.18
N PRO A 480 -3.17 15.71 -10.21
CA PRO A 480 -3.50 16.01 -11.60
C PRO A 480 -4.93 16.55 -11.76
N GLY A 481 -5.07 17.64 -12.50
CA GLY A 481 -6.35 18.34 -12.70
C GLY A 481 -6.67 19.42 -11.66
N THR A 482 -5.85 19.61 -10.61
CA THR A 482 -6.04 20.71 -9.63
C THR A 482 -5.32 21.98 -10.07
N ASN A 483 -5.93 23.14 -9.82
CA ASN A 483 -5.33 24.45 -9.99
C ASN A 483 -5.49 25.31 -8.72
N MET A 484 -5.10 26.58 -8.77
CA MET A 484 -5.18 27.48 -7.62
C MET A 484 -6.62 27.82 -7.22
N ASP A 485 -7.55 27.86 -8.17
CA ASP A 485 -8.97 28.14 -7.89
C ASP A 485 -9.59 26.99 -7.10
N ASP A 486 -9.24 25.74 -7.47
CA ASP A 486 -9.65 24.54 -6.72
C ASP A 486 -9.11 24.55 -5.30
N ALA A 487 -7.88 25.00 -5.10
CA ALA A 487 -7.29 25.12 -3.77
C ALA A 487 -7.96 26.22 -2.93
N LEU A 488 -8.36 27.34 -3.55
CA LEU A 488 -9.13 28.40 -2.91
C LEU A 488 -10.52 27.89 -2.49
N GLU A 489 -11.21 27.17 -3.37
CA GLU A 489 -12.52 26.58 -3.06
C GLU A 489 -12.40 25.58 -1.89
N LEU A 490 -11.39 24.70 -1.90
CA LEU A 490 -11.09 23.80 -0.79
C LEU A 490 -10.82 24.56 0.51
N HIS A 491 -10.05 25.64 0.47
CA HIS A 491 -9.75 26.48 1.64
C HIS A 491 -11.03 27.07 2.24
N TYR A 492 -11.89 27.65 1.41
CA TYR A 492 -13.18 28.21 1.86
C TYR A 492 -14.10 27.14 2.42
N TRP A 493 -14.16 25.97 1.79
CA TRP A 493 -14.94 24.83 2.27
C TRP A 493 -14.48 24.37 3.66
N LEU A 494 -13.16 24.23 3.88
CA LEU A 494 -12.58 23.85 5.19
C LEU A 494 -12.95 24.87 6.26
N ARG A 495 -12.89 26.16 5.95
CA ARG A 495 -13.26 27.24 6.89
C ARG A 495 -14.75 27.24 7.21
N LYS A 496 -15.60 27.15 6.20
CA LYS A 496 -17.06 27.07 6.36
C LYS A 496 -17.47 25.92 7.29
N ASN A 497 -16.84 24.78 7.13
CA ASN A 497 -17.13 23.59 7.93
C ASN A 497 -16.34 23.52 9.25
N LYS A 498 -15.57 24.53 9.59
CA LYS A 498 -14.73 24.61 10.82
C LYS A 498 -13.80 23.41 10.98
N LEU A 499 -13.32 22.84 9.86
CA LEU A 499 -12.42 21.71 9.85
C LEU A 499 -10.96 22.17 9.98
N SER A 500 -10.26 21.55 10.94
CA SER A 500 -8.84 21.80 11.15
C SER A 500 -8.02 20.75 10.42
N VAL A 501 -7.22 21.18 9.44
CA VAL A 501 -6.26 20.32 8.77
C VAL A 501 -4.93 20.43 9.49
N GLU A 502 -4.43 19.32 10.04
CA GLU A 502 -3.13 19.29 10.72
C GLU A 502 -2.00 18.98 9.73
N GLN A 503 -2.27 18.15 8.74
CA GLN A 503 -1.32 17.76 7.71
C GLN A 503 -2.00 17.74 6.35
N VAL A 504 -1.29 18.24 5.35
CA VAL A 504 -1.68 18.18 3.95
C VAL A 504 -0.72 17.27 3.23
N GLN A 505 -1.27 16.26 2.56
CA GLN A 505 -0.48 15.34 1.74
C GLN A 505 -0.28 15.97 0.36
N GLU A 506 0.97 16.15 -0.04
CA GLU A 506 1.30 16.50 -1.43
C GLU A 506 1.21 15.23 -2.29
N PHE A 507 0.53 15.31 -3.42
CA PHE A 507 0.46 14.18 -4.35
C PHE A 507 1.86 13.74 -4.79
N THR A 508 2.14 12.47 -4.65
CA THR A 508 3.39 11.85 -5.12
C THR A 508 3.03 10.81 -6.18
N PRO A 509 3.46 11.00 -7.43
CA PRO A 509 3.23 10.02 -8.48
C PRO A 509 3.84 8.67 -8.10
N THR A 510 2.98 7.71 -7.77
CA THR A 510 3.38 6.35 -7.40
C THR A 510 3.16 5.44 -8.61
N PRO A 511 4.15 4.66 -9.04
CA PRO A 511 4.01 3.79 -10.21
C PRO A 511 2.76 2.91 -10.13
N MET A 512 2.19 2.54 -11.27
CA MET A 512 0.96 1.73 -11.42
C MET A 512 -0.34 2.38 -10.97
N THR A 513 -0.33 3.60 -10.44
CA THR A 513 -1.59 4.30 -10.12
C THR A 513 -2.12 5.08 -11.32
N ILE A 514 -3.44 5.11 -11.48
CA ILE A 514 -4.11 5.87 -12.56
C ILE A 514 -3.74 7.35 -12.49
N SER A 515 -3.65 7.93 -11.27
CA SER A 515 -3.24 9.33 -11.11
C SER A 515 -1.81 9.58 -11.58
N THR A 516 -0.92 8.58 -11.53
CA THR A 516 0.42 8.70 -12.11
C THR A 516 0.40 8.70 -13.64
N CYS A 517 -0.50 7.92 -14.25
CA CYS A 517 -0.74 8.01 -15.69
C CYS A 517 -1.22 9.42 -16.07
N MET A 518 -2.22 9.95 -15.38
CA MET A 518 -2.71 11.32 -15.59
C MET A 518 -1.60 12.37 -15.41
N TYR A 519 -0.77 12.22 -14.38
CA TYR A 519 0.35 13.12 -14.11
C TYR A 519 1.37 13.16 -15.25
N TYR A 520 1.76 11.98 -15.74
CA TYR A 520 2.77 11.88 -16.79
C TYR A 520 2.24 12.33 -18.16
N THR A 521 1.03 11.91 -18.50
CA THR A 521 0.45 12.17 -19.83
C THR A 521 -0.14 13.57 -19.95
N GLY A 522 -0.69 14.11 -18.84
CA GLY A 522 -1.48 15.33 -18.86
C GLY A 522 -2.90 15.11 -19.37
N LEU A 523 -3.38 13.86 -19.38
CA LEU A 523 -4.70 13.48 -19.87
C LEU A 523 -5.58 12.94 -18.73
N ASP A 524 -6.86 13.28 -18.76
CA ASP A 524 -7.88 12.62 -17.98
C ASP A 524 -7.95 11.13 -18.38
N TYR A 525 -7.86 10.24 -17.41
CA TYR A 525 -7.83 8.81 -17.68
C TYR A 525 -9.14 8.27 -18.30
N GLU A 526 -10.29 8.85 -17.97
CA GLU A 526 -11.58 8.39 -18.47
C GLU A 526 -11.91 8.96 -19.84
N THR A 527 -11.72 10.28 -20.03
CA THR A 527 -12.14 11.01 -21.22
C THR A 527 -11.06 11.14 -22.29
N GLY A 528 -9.78 11.06 -21.90
CA GLY A 528 -8.64 11.37 -22.79
C GLY A 528 -8.41 12.87 -23.01
N GLU A 529 -9.20 13.73 -22.38
CA GLU A 529 -9.07 15.17 -22.53
C GLU A 529 -7.86 15.72 -21.76
N PRO A 530 -7.22 16.79 -22.22
CA PRO A 530 -6.12 17.43 -21.50
C PRO A 530 -6.56 17.96 -20.12
N ILE A 531 -5.73 17.77 -19.12
CA ILE A 531 -5.94 18.28 -17.76
C ILE A 531 -4.72 19.07 -17.29
N HIS A 532 -4.96 20.01 -16.36
CA HIS A 532 -3.89 20.77 -15.73
C HIS A 532 -2.99 19.90 -14.85
N ILE A 533 -1.67 20.03 -14.99
CA ILE A 533 -0.71 19.39 -14.11
C ILE A 533 -0.03 20.47 -13.26
N PRO A 534 -0.27 20.51 -11.94
CA PRO A 534 0.27 21.54 -11.08
C PRO A 534 1.81 21.51 -11.05
N LYS A 535 2.42 22.67 -11.20
CA LYS A 535 3.88 22.83 -11.07
C LYS A 535 4.30 22.81 -9.59
N PRO A 536 5.56 22.47 -9.26
CA PRO A 536 6.04 22.45 -7.87
C PRO A 536 5.82 23.77 -7.11
N SER A 537 5.95 24.92 -7.78
CA SER A 537 5.68 26.23 -7.19
C SER A 537 4.19 26.42 -6.85
N GLU A 538 3.31 25.92 -7.71
CA GLU A 538 1.85 25.96 -7.50
C GLU A 538 1.46 25.04 -6.34
N ILE A 539 1.97 23.81 -6.28
CA ILE A 539 1.72 22.88 -5.17
C ILE A 539 2.13 23.51 -3.84
N ARG A 540 3.27 24.22 -3.80
CA ARG A 540 3.72 24.92 -2.59
C ARG A 540 2.71 26.01 -2.18
N ARG A 541 2.21 26.80 -3.12
CA ARG A 541 1.20 27.83 -2.86
C ARG A 541 -0.12 27.22 -2.39
N GLN A 542 -0.58 26.11 -3.01
CA GLN A 542 -1.75 25.37 -2.55
C GLN A 542 -1.56 24.92 -1.10
N LYS A 543 -0.39 24.39 -0.74
CA LYS A 543 -0.06 23.96 0.63
C LYS A 543 -0.13 25.10 1.63
N GLU A 544 0.53 26.20 1.32
CA GLU A 544 0.54 27.41 2.16
C GLU A 544 -0.88 27.94 2.41
N LEU A 545 -1.72 27.93 1.39
CA LEU A 545 -3.11 28.35 1.49
C LEU A 545 -3.94 27.46 2.43
N ILE A 546 -3.72 26.15 2.40
CA ILE A 546 -4.50 25.20 3.22
C ILE A 546 -4.01 25.13 4.68
N ILE A 547 -2.68 25.22 4.92
CA ILE A 547 -2.10 25.09 6.25
C ILE A 547 -2.18 26.41 7.03
N ASN A 548 -2.00 27.57 6.38
CA ASN A 548 -1.96 28.86 7.06
C ASN A 548 -3.35 29.26 7.57
N ARG A 549 -3.56 29.08 8.86
CA ARG A 549 -4.76 29.56 9.59
C ARG A 549 -4.81 31.08 9.73
N THR A 550 -3.69 31.76 9.52
CA THR A 550 -3.56 33.21 9.68
C THR A 550 -4.12 33.90 8.44
N THR A 551 -5.05 34.82 8.64
CA THR A 551 -5.42 35.80 7.64
C THR A 551 -4.20 36.24 6.85
N MET A 552 -4.14 35.95 5.55
CA MET A 552 -3.22 36.66 4.68
C MET A 552 -3.53 38.16 4.82
N LYS A 553 -2.77 38.86 5.63
CA LYS A 553 -2.52 40.27 5.37
C LYS A 553 -1.83 40.25 4.02
N LEU A 554 -2.51 40.70 3.00
CA LEU A 554 -1.96 40.97 1.68
C LEU A 554 -0.84 42.03 1.86
N THR A 555 0.35 41.58 2.20
CA THR A 555 1.52 42.43 2.22
C THR A 555 2.22 42.28 0.89
N GLY A 556 2.04 43.30 0.05
CA GLY A 556 3.00 43.67 -0.99
C GLY A 556 2.78 43.07 -2.38
N THR A 557 2.20 43.89 -3.24
CA THR A 557 2.51 44.00 -4.69
C THR A 557 2.54 42.70 -5.53
N SER A 558 1.41 42.09 -5.68
CA SER A 558 0.98 41.54 -6.95
C SER A 558 -0.47 41.99 -7.18
N THR A 559 -0.69 42.66 -8.27
CA THR A 559 -1.99 43.19 -8.70
C THR A 559 -2.96 42.03 -8.88
N ILE A 560 -3.70 41.68 -7.83
CA ILE A 560 -4.92 40.91 -7.96
C ILE A 560 -5.91 41.87 -8.61
N ARG A 561 -6.35 41.60 -9.83
CA ARG A 561 -7.30 42.43 -10.56
C ARG A 561 -8.59 42.52 -9.74
N LYS A 562 -9.23 43.70 -9.74
CA LYS A 562 -10.49 43.98 -9.06
C LYS A 562 -11.60 42.93 -9.30
N ASN A 563 -11.52 42.11 -10.32
CA ASN A 563 -12.45 41.04 -10.64
C ASN A 563 -12.41 39.85 -9.66
N ASP A 564 -11.30 39.64 -8.96
CA ASP A 564 -11.16 38.51 -8.00
C ASP A 564 -11.88 38.81 -6.68
N ILE A 565 -12.16 40.06 -6.39
CA ILE A 565 -12.91 40.52 -5.20
C ILE A 565 -14.43 40.39 -5.40
N LEU A 566 -14.93 40.41 -6.63
CA LEU A 566 -16.36 40.33 -6.94
C LEU A 566 -16.95 38.91 -6.77
N VAL A 567 -16.12 37.86 -6.81
CA VAL A 567 -16.56 36.48 -6.55
C VAL A 567 -16.88 36.26 -5.07
N VAL A 568 -16.21 37.00 -4.16
CA VAL A 568 -16.42 36.88 -2.71
C VAL A 568 -17.76 37.47 -2.25
N GLN A 569 -18.35 38.41 -3.01
CA GLN A 569 -19.65 39.04 -2.66
C GLN A 569 -20.88 38.25 -3.16
N LYS A 570 -20.71 37.29 -4.05
CA LYS A 570 -21.83 36.47 -4.56
C LYS A 570 -22.15 35.22 -3.71
N PHE A 571 -21.38 34.96 -2.67
CA PHE A 571 -21.59 33.82 -1.76
C PHE A 571 -21.81 34.25 -0.29
N ARG A 572 -22.41 35.43 -0.08
CA ARG A 572 -22.97 35.80 1.23
C ARG A 572 -24.47 35.51 1.27
#